data_2ceb62cbe87e5d8bdbd79ace9af2b55d
#
_entry.id   2ceb62cbe87e5d8bdbd79ace9af2b55d
#
_cell.length_a   1.000
_cell.length_b   1.000
_cell.length_c   1.000
_cell.angle_alpha   90.00
_cell.angle_beta   90.00
_cell.angle_gamma   90.00
#
_symmetry.space_group_name_H-M   'P 1'
#
loop_
_entity.id
_entity.type
_entity.pdbx_description
1 polymer ?
#
loop_
_entity_poly.entity_id
_entity_poly.type
_entity_poly.pdbx_seq_one_letter_code
_entity_poly.pdbx_strand_id
1 'polypeptide(L)'
;MYKRQGLLIVAVPIFVLQVTISIVFFDSLWIKTNSGMTRALVSEVKTFVDAYDNDETNKDFIIVLFKDHLGFNIKYEKEKIIPDNVPERWFSPVDRSLRRELKNKNLIYWFNTTNFKDVIDLRIKYGDGYFQFYIPRDRLTTSSARLFGLWITLPAFLMIMIAIIFLKNQTRPIIKLAEASEKFGKGEDLEEFRPSGALEIRKAGQEFDKMRKRILRHLNQRSEMLSGISHDLRTPLTRIKLQLAMIKDENLSQKLSSDVDEMEKMLNEYLQFASTGAKDKTETFDISEQISDLINKYENPNIIKDFNDRIYYNGRKNLINRCINNLIENSLKFAKKVEVKIEKQQDNIIIAISDDGPGIPQEEYENITKPFYKIDKSRSEKKSSVGLGLSIASDIVKSHGGDITFAKSKFGGLEVAISLPF
;
A
#
# COMPACT_ATOMS: atom_id res chain seq x y z
N MET A 1 -2.14 -1.43 -0.98
CA MET A 1 -2.62 -2.62 -0.25
C MET A 1 -2.39 -2.53 1.26
N TYR A 2 -1.23 -2.21 1.75
CA TYR A 2 -0.86 -2.11 3.18
C TYR A 2 -1.66 -1.09 4.02
N LYS A 3 -2.10 0.04 3.45
CA LYS A 3 -2.93 1.04 4.18
C LYS A 3 -4.27 0.49 4.68
N ARG A 4 -4.88 -0.46 3.94
CA ARG A 4 -6.15 -1.09 4.32
C ARG A 4 -5.97 -2.18 5.38
N GLN A 5 -4.86 -2.91 5.36
CA GLN A 5 -4.59 -3.99 6.32
C GLN A 5 -4.33 -3.46 7.73
N GLY A 6 -3.51 -2.42 7.89
CA GLY A 6 -3.25 -1.83 9.22
C GLY A 6 -4.50 -1.22 9.86
N LEU A 7 -5.38 -0.61 9.05
CA LEU A 7 -6.65 -0.07 9.55
C LEU A 7 -7.61 -1.20 9.99
N LEU A 8 -7.67 -2.30 9.25
CA LEU A 8 -8.50 -3.47 9.58
C LEU A 8 -8.03 -4.17 10.85
N ILE A 9 -6.72 -4.31 11.06
CA ILE A 9 -6.16 -4.99 12.25
C ILE A 9 -6.59 -4.29 13.56
N VAL A 10 -6.73 -2.96 13.56
CA VAL A 10 -7.12 -2.22 14.77
C VAL A 10 -8.62 -1.98 14.83
N ALA A 11 -9.26 -1.63 13.71
CA ALA A 11 -10.67 -1.28 13.68
C ALA A 11 -11.59 -2.51 13.88
N VAL A 12 -11.24 -3.67 13.32
CA VAL A 12 -12.06 -4.88 13.43
C VAL A 12 -12.17 -5.40 14.87
N PRO A 13 -11.09 -5.57 15.67
CA PRO A 13 -11.21 -5.97 17.06
C PRO A 13 -12.02 -4.99 17.91
N ILE A 14 -11.84 -3.69 17.73
CA ILE A 14 -12.59 -2.65 18.44
C ILE A 14 -14.07 -2.73 18.07
N PHE A 15 -14.39 -2.91 16.79
CA PHE A 15 -15.76 -3.06 16.31
C PHE A 15 -16.40 -4.34 16.87
N VAL A 16 -15.72 -5.47 16.83
CA VAL A 16 -16.20 -6.75 17.37
C VAL A 16 -16.44 -6.65 18.88
N LEU A 17 -15.49 -6.07 19.61
CA LEU A 17 -15.62 -5.83 21.05
C LEU A 17 -16.84 -4.96 21.36
N GLN A 18 -17.04 -3.88 20.62
CA GLN A 18 -18.16 -2.97 20.79
C GLN A 18 -19.50 -3.64 20.48
N VAL A 19 -19.59 -4.40 19.41
CA VAL A 19 -20.79 -5.16 19.06
C VAL A 19 -21.10 -6.18 20.16
N THR A 20 -20.09 -6.87 20.68
CA THR A 20 -20.24 -7.86 21.76
C THR A 20 -20.77 -7.19 23.05
N ILE A 21 -20.16 -6.08 23.46
CA ILE A 21 -20.62 -5.30 24.62
C ILE A 21 -22.05 -4.82 24.42
N SER A 22 -22.37 -4.29 23.23
CA SER A 22 -23.74 -3.82 22.91
C SER A 22 -24.77 -4.94 22.99
N ILE A 23 -24.47 -6.13 22.45
CA ILE A 23 -25.35 -7.29 22.49
C ILE A 23 -25.57 -7.75 23.94
N VAL A 24 -24.48 -7.95 24.71
CA VAL A 24 -24.55 -8.42 26.09
C VAL A 24 -25.32 -7.42 26.97
N PHE A 25 -25.06 -6.13 26.79
CA PHE A 25 -25.73 -5.09 27.57
C PHE A 25 -27.22 -5.00 27.21
N PHE A 26 -27.55 -5.08 25.93
CA PHE A 26 -28.93 -5.08 25.45
C PHE A 26 -29.72 -6.29 25.98
N ASP A 27 -29.13 -7.48 25.91
CA ASP A 27 -29.73 -8.70 26.41
C ASP A 27 -29.89 -8.65 27.94
N SER A 28 -28.86 -8.26 28.68
CA SER A 28 -28.85 -8.26 30.14
C SER A 28 -29.76 -7.19 30.75
N LEU A 29 -29.80 -5.99 30.22
CA LEU A 29 -30.58 -4.90 30.80
C LEU A 29 -31.98 -4.79 30.19
N TRP A 30 -32.09 -4.71 28.89
CA TRP A 30 -33.37 -4.39 28.24
C TRP A 30 -34.31 -5.60 28.21
N ILE A 31 -33.84 -6.77 27.89
CA ILE A 31 -34.65 -8.00 27.84
C ILE A 31 -35.06 -8.40 29.24
N LYS A 32 -34.17 -8.36 30.22
CA LYS A 32 -34.51 -8.70 31.62
C LYS A 32 -35.50 -7.71 32.23
N THR A 33 -35.32 -6.42 32.01
CA THR A 33 -36.23 -5.39 32.52
C THR A 33 -37.63 -5.54 31.91
N ASN A 34 -37.71 -5.68 30.58
CA ASN A 34 -39.01 -5.93 29.93
C ASN A 34 -39.67 -7.24 30.35
N SER A 35 -38.89 -8.29 30.57
CA SER A 35 -39.41 -9.56 31.07
C SER A 35 -39.96 -9.41 32.48
N GLY A 36 -39.32 -8.64 33.35
CA GLY A 36 -39.80 -8.31 34.69
C GLY A 36 -41.15 -7.58 34.67
N MET A 37 -41.24 -6.52 33.88
CA MET A 37 -42.46 -5.71 33.71
C MET A 37 -43.61 -6.53 33.13
N THR A 38 -43.32 -7.34 32.11
CA THR A 38 -44.30 -8.22 31.48
C THR A 38 -44.83 -9.28 32.46
N ARG A 39 -43.92 -9.84 33.29
CA ARG A 39 -44.32 -10.82 34.33
C ARG A 39 -45.22 -10.19 35.37
N ALA A 40 -44.89 -8.97 35.84
CA ALA A 40 -45.73 -8.23 36.79
C ALA A 40 -47.11 -7.99 36.19
N LEU A 41 -47.19 -7.48 34.97
CA LEU A 41 -48.42 -7.19 34.27
C LEU A 41 -49.30 -8.46 34.10
N VAL A 42 -48.71 -9.58 33.62
CA VAL A 42 -49.45 -10.82 33.42
C VAL A 42 -49.94 -11.40 34.76
N SER A 43 -49.16 -11.22 35.84
CA SER A 43 -49.60 -11.61 37.18
C SER A 43 -50.77 -10.77 37.68
N GLU A 44 -50.76 -9.46 37.44
CA GLU A 44 -51.87 -8.55 37.77
C GLU A 44 -53.15 -8.95 36.99
N VAL A 45 -53.04 -9.22 35.68
CA VAL A 45 -54.14 -9.71 34.84
C VAL A 45 -54.68 -11.06 35.35
N LYS A 46 -53.82 -11.96 35.74
CA LYS A 46 -54.24 -13.26 36.33
C LYS A 46 -54.94 -13.05 37.65
N THR A 47 -54.41 -12.18 38.53
CA THR A 47 -55.03 -11.84 39.80
C THR A 47 -56.45 -11.22 39.61
N PHE A 48 -56.62 -10.36 38.59
CA PHE A 48 -57.94 -9.84 38.23
C PHE A 48 -58.90 -10.98 37.85
N VAL A 49 -58.48 -11.89 36.95
CA VAL A 49 -59.35 -13.00 36.50
C VAL A 49 -59.76 -13.90 37.69
N ASP A 50 -58.79 -14.23 38.56
CA ASP A 50 -59.01 -15.08 39.73
C ASP A 50 -59.91 -14.37 40.77
N ALA A 51 -59.73 -13.06 40.99
CA ALA A 51 -60.57 -12.30 41.89
C ALA A 51 -62.03 -12.16 41.38
N TYR A 52 -62.18 -11.95 40.07
CA TYR A 52 -63.48 -11.85 39.43
C TYR A 52 -64.24 -13.19 39.41
N ASP A 53 -63.53 -14.34 39.41
CA ASP A 53 -64.08 -15.67 39.43
C ASP A 53 -64.52 -16.04 40.85
N ASN A 54 -63.80 -15.63 41.89
CA ASN A 54 -64.05 -15.99 43.28
C ASN A 54 -65.12 -15.12 44.01
N ASP A 55 -65.47 -13.94 43.51
CA ASP A 55 -66.38 -12.98 44.13
C ASP A 55 -67.56 -12.66 43.22
N GLU A 56 -68.64 -13.45 43.32
CA GLU A 56 -69.84 -13.22 42.49
C GLU A 56 -70.61 -11.94 42.86
N THR A 57 -70.46 -11.43 44.07
CA THR A 57 -71.23 -10.31 44.60
C THR A 57 -70.66 -8.96 44.33
N ASN A 58 -69.36 -8.81 44.09
CA ASN A 58 -68.68 -7.49 43.97
C ASN A 58 -67.97 -7.29 42.62
N LYS A 59 -68.47 -7.91 41.55
CA LYS A 59 -67.83 -7.86 40.21
C LYS A 59 -67.54 -6.46 39.68
N ASP A 60 -68.48 -5.53 39.84
CA ASP A 60 -68.32 -4.14 39.42
C ASP A 60 -67.25 -3.42 40.25
N PHE A 61 -67.18 -3.69 41.54
CA PHE A 61 -66.18 -3.14 42.43
C PHE A 61 -64.77 -3.60 42.05
N ILE A 62 -64.57 -4.86 41.67
CA ILE A 62 -63.27 -5.36 41.21
C ILE A 62 -62.83 -4.66 39.94
N ILE A 63 -63.73 -4.46 38.98
CA ILE A 63 -63.41 -3.73 37.74
C ILE A 63 -62.97 -2.26 38.05
N VAL A 64 -63.70 -1.56 38.94
CA VAL A 64 -63.38 -0.21 39.35
C VAL A 64 -62.02 -0.16 40.08
N LEU A 65 -61.78 -1.09 41.01
CA LEU A 65 -60.55 -1.18 41.79
C LEU A 65 -59.32 -1.32 40.87
N PHE A 66 -59.37 -2.22 39.91
CA PHE A 66 -58.26 -2.44 38.98
C PHE A 66 -58.10 -1.30 37.98
N LYS A 67 -59.18 -0.61 37.61
CA LYS A 67 -59.17 0.58 36.79
C LYS A 67 -58.46 1.76 37.51
N ASP A 68 -58.87 2.02 38.74
CA ASP A 68 -58.39 3.21 39.49
C ASP A 68 -56.96 3.05 39.99
N HIS A 69 -56.56 1.83 40.44
CA HIS A 69 -55.25 1.58 41.01
C HIS A 69 -54.20 1.11 39.99
N LEU A 70 -54.61 0.43 38.93
CA LEU A 70 -53.70 -0.14 37.94
C LEU A 70 -53.82 0.53 36.55
N GLY A 71 -54.80 1.44 36.36
CA GLY A 71 -55.01 2.11 35.09
C GLY A 71 -55.47 1.19 33.95
N PHE A 72 -56.06 0.04 34.28
CA PHE A 72 -56.59 -0.87 33.29
C PHE A 72 -57.96 -0.45 32.84
N ASN A 73 -58.16 -0.25 31.53
CA ASN A 73 -59.52 -0.11 31.01
C ASN A 73 -60.01 -1.50 30.60
N ILE A 74 -60.92 -2.04 31.43
CA ILE A 74 -61.39 -3.44 31.33
C ILE A 74 -62.81 -3.45 30.82
N LYS A 75 -63.09 -4.27 29.78
CA LYS A 75 -64.44 -4.56 29.30
C LYS A 75 -64.66 -6.05 29.22
N TYR A 76 -65.82 -6.50 29.66
CA TYR A 76 -66.26 -7.86 29.43
C TYR A 76 -67.16 -7.92 28.20
N GLU A 77 -66.75 -8.72 27.21
CA GLU A 77 -67.50 -8.94 25.97
C GLU A 77 -68.10 -10.33 25.99
N LYS A 78 -69.42 -10.38 26.32
CA LYS A 78 -70.19 -11.63 26.41
C LYS A 78 -70.52 -12.16 25.02
N GLU A 79 -70.46 -13.48 24.83
CA GLU A 79 -70.80 -14.21 23.59
C GLU A 79 -69.88 -13.89 22.37
N LYS A 80 -68.74 -13.29 22.62
CA LYS A 80 -67.73 -13.02 21.58
C LYS A 80 -66.58 -13.99 21.67
N ILE A 81 -66.11 -14.45 20.50
CA ILE A 81 -65.02 -15.39 20.37
C ILE A 81 -63.70 -14.59 20.23
N ILE A 82 -62.65 -15.08 20.88
CA ILE A 82 -61.29 -14.53 20.69
C ILE A 82 -60.83 -14.80 19.25
N PRO A 83 -60.28 -13.83 18.54
CA PRO A 83 -59.74 -14.05 17.20
C PRO A 83 -58.62 -15.12 17.19
N ASP A 84 -58.68 -16.05 16.24
CA ASP A 84 -57.69 -17.14 16.15
C ASP A 84 -56.31 -16.67 15.72
N ASN A 85 -56.25 -15.54 15.02
CA ASN A 85 -54.98 -15.00 14.47
C ASN A 85 -54.43 -13.88 15.37
N VAL A 86 -53.30 -14.14 16.03
CA VAL A 86 -52.60 -13.15 16.87
C VAL A 86 -51.62 -12.37 15.97
N PRO A 87 -51.78 -11.07 15.80
CA PRO A 87 -50.88 -10.24 15.01
C PRO A 87 -49.55 -10.00 15.75
N GLU A 88 -48.77 -11.05 15.93
CA GLU A 88 -47.50 -10.99 16.67
C GLU A 88 -46.35 -10.55 15.78
N ARG A 89 -45.53 -9.66 16.29
CA ARG A 89 -44.24 -9.32 15.69
C ARG A 89 -43.16 -10.25 16.24
N TRP A 90 -42.67 -11.15 15.38
CA TRP A 90 -41.69 -12.15 15.79
C TRP A 90 -40.37 -11.56 16.34
N PHE A 91 -39.97 -10.38 15.83
CA PHE A 91 -38.77 -9.68 16.29
C PHE A 91 -38.99 -8.73 17.47
N SER A 92 -40.23 -8.54 17.92
CA SER A 92 -40.54 -7.72 19.10
C SER A 92 -40.22 -8.44 20.39
N PRO A 93 -39.25 -7.97 21.19
CA PRO A 93 -38.97 -8.58 22.50
C PRO A 93 -40.16 -8.50 23.47
N VAL A 94 -40.98 -7.44 23.35
CA VAL A 94 -42.19 -7.25 24.17
C VAL A 94 -43.21 -8.32 23.84
N ASP A 95 -43.50 -8.53 22.55
CA ASP A 95 -44.47 -9.54 22.10
C ASP A 95 -44.02 -10.96 22.52
N ARG A 96 -42.73 -11.26 22.38
CA ARG A 96 -42.13 -12.52 22.79
C ARG A 96 -42.24 -12.75 24.31
N SER A 97 -41.95 -11.70 25.10
CA SER A 97 -42.03 -11.79 26.56
C SER A 97 -43.48 -11.97 27.03
N LEU A 98 -44.41 -11.17 26.43
CA LEU A 98 -45.84 -11.26 26.77
C LEU A 98 -46.43 -12.65 26.47
N ARG A 99 -46.11 -13.19 25.29
CA ARG A 99 -46.50 -14.56 24.90
C ARG A 99 -46.00 -15.59 25.90
N ARG A 100 -44.73 -15.53 26.28
CA ARG A 100 -44.12 -16.48 27.20
C ARG A 100 -44.78 -16.45 28.58
N GLU A 101 -45.01 -15.25 29.11
CA GLU A 101 -45.60 -15.11 30.45
C GLU A 101 -47.10 -15.50 30.47
N LEU A 102 -47.87 -15.18 29.42
CA LEU A 102 -49.28 -15.60 29.28
C LEU A 102 -49.41 -17.13 29.17
N LYS A 103 -48.52 -17.79 28.41
CA LYS A 103 -48.45 -19.25 28.35
C LYS A 103 -48.09 -19.88 29.69
N ASN A 104 -47.12 -19.31 30.40
CA ASN A 104 -46.71 -19.80 31.72
C ASN A 104 -47.84 -19.77 32.74
N LYS A 105 -48.83 -18.87 32.60
CA LYS A 105 -49.99 -18.77 33.47
C LYS A 105 -51.21 -19.58 32.96
N ASN A 106 -51.04 -20.37 31.89
CA ASN A 106 -52.08 -21.16 31.26
C ASN A 106 -53.34 -20.37 30.84
N LEU A 107 -53.15 -19.10 30.41
CA LEU A 107 -54.25 -18.27 29.95
C LEU A 107 -54.48 -18.50 28.45
N ILE A 108 -55.75 -18.54 28.02
CA ILE A 108 -56.14 -18.48 26.62
C ILE A 108 -56.22 -16.99 26.27
N TYR A 109 -55.40 -16.53 25.38
CA TYR A 109 -55.17 -15.12 25.14
C TYR A 109 -55.12 -14.74 23.67
N TRP A 110 -55.36 -13.46 23.41
CA TRP A 110 -55.03 -12.77 22.19
C TRP A 110 -54.52 -11.38 22.55
N PHE A 111 -53.51 -10.87 21.88
CA PHE A 111 -53.05 -9.49 22.09
C PHE A 111 -52.61 -8.85 20.80
N ASN A 112 -52.69 -7.51 20.76
CA ASN A 112 -52.16 -6.66 19.69
C ASN A 112 -51.43 -5.45 20.29
N THR A 113 -50.16 -5.33 19.90
CA THR A 113 -49.27 -4.25 20.35
C THR A 113 -49.13 -3.16 19.32
N THR A 114 -49.83 -3.24 18.17
CA THR A 114 -49.61 -2.32 17.03
C THR A 114 -50.80 -1.43 16.68
N ASN A 115 -52.04 -1.92 16.92
CA ASN A 115 -53.27 -1.19 16.51
C ASN A 115 -53.41 0.17 17.16
N PHE A 116 -52.93 0.32 18.37
CA PHE A 116 -53.00 1.57 19.12
C PHE A 116 -51.58 2.06 19.45
N LYS A 117 -51.40 3.39 19.39
CA LYS A 117 -50.09 3.97 19.66
C LYS A 117 -49.69 3.91 21.14
N ASP A 118 -50.64 4.16 22.03
CA ASP A 118 -50.39 4.37 23.46
C ASP A 118 -50.87 3.23 24.34
N VAL A 119 -51.67 2.30 23.82
CA VAL A 119 -52.23 1.17 24.56
C VAL A 119 -52.01 -0.18 23.85
N ILE A 120 -52.02 -1.23 24.62
CA ILE A 120 -51.99 -2.62 24.17
C ILE A 120 -53.37 -3.22 24.40
N ASP A 121 -53.91 -3.84 23.34
CA ASP A 121 -55.17 -4.59 23.42
C ASP A 121 -54.84 -6.04 23.78
N LEU A 122 -55.16 -6.46 25.01
CA LEU A 122 -55.00 -7.80 25.53
C LEU A 122 -56.37 -8.39 25.80
N ARG A 123 -56.66 -9.59 25.26
CA ARG A 123 -57.91 -10.31 25.47
C ARG A 123 -57.63 -11.65 26.12
N ILE A 124 -58.36 -11.94 27.20
CA ILE A 124 -58.23 -13.20 27.96
C ILE A 124 -59.59 -13.87 27.98
N LYS A 125 -59.64 -15.15 27.59
CA LYS A 125 -60.84 -15.97 27.57
C LYS A 125 -61.38 -16.13 28.99
N TYR A 126 -62.69 -15.90 29.15
CA TYR A 126 -63.42 -16.10 30.42
C TYR A 126 -64.85 -16.56 30.12
N GLY A 127 -65.27 -17.74 30.61
CA GLY A 127 -66.62 -18.27 30.36
C GLY A 127 -66.96 -18.31 28.87
N ASP A 128 -68.17 -17.77 28.53
CA ASP A 128 -68.69 -17.72 27.15
C ASP A 128 -68.16 -16.52 26.34
N GLY A 129 -67.27 -15.69 26.91
CA GLY A 129 -66.71 -14.48 26.28
C GLY A 129 -65.24 -14.29 26.58
N TYR A 130 -64.85 -13.00 26.62
CA TYR A 130 -63.47 -12.63 26.98
C TYR A 130 -63.47 -11.28 27.70
N PHE A 131 -62.44 -11.09 28.54
CA PHE A 131 -62.05 -9.80 29.06
C PHE A 131 -61.14 -9.10 28.08
N GLN A 132 -61.42 -7.86 27.73
CA GLN A 132 -60.58 -6.98 26.95
C GLN A 132 -59.91 -5.93 27.84
N PHE A 133 -58.58 -5.96 27.90
CA PHE A 133 -57.77 -5.06 28.68
C PHE A 133 -57.10 -4.06 27.73
N TYR A 134 -57.31 -2.80 27.90
CA TYR A 134 -56.58 -1.72 27.29
C TYR A 134 -55.52 -1.23 28.27
N ILE A 135 -54.25 -1.66 28.05
CA ILE A 135 -53.15 -1.42 28.98
C ILE A 135 -52.24 -0.34 28.45
N PRO A 136 -51.89 0.69 29.21
CA PRO A 136 -50.96 1.71 28.82
C PRO A 136 -49.58 1.08 28.41
N ARG A 137 -49.05 1.49 27.29
CA ARG A 137 -47.83 0.91 26.70
C ARG A 137 -46.56 1.17 27.52
N ASP A 138 -46.51 2.28 28.26
CA ASP A 138 -45.42 2.65 29.16
C ASP A 138 -45.26 1.68 30.33
N ARG A 139 -46.29 0.92 30.65
CA ARG A 139 -46.19 -0.22 31.63
C ARG A 139 -45.38 -1.41 31.13
N LEU A 140 -45.12 -1.54 29.81
CA LEU A 140 -44.37 -2.61 29.20
C LEU A 140 -43.11 -2.13 28.52
N THR A 141 -42.97 -0.83 28.29
CA THR A 141 -41.79 -0.27 27.61
C THR A 141 -41.29 0.95 28.37
N THR A 142 -40.00 0.93 28.72
CA THR A 142 -39.34 2.12 29.28
C THR A 142 -38.80 3.00 28.15
N SER A 143 -39.02 4.30 28.20
CA SER A 143 -38.42 5.30 27.28
C SER A 143 -36.87 5.30 27.38
N SER A 144 -36.35 4.83 28.49
CA SER A 144 -34.90 4.67 28.74
C SER A 144 -34.19 3.81 27.71
N ALA A 145 -34.85 2.86 27.05
CA ALA A 145 -34.23 1.97 26.06
C ALA A 145 -33.64 2.74 24.84
N ARG A 146 -34.30 3.83 24.41
CA ARG A 146 -33.79 4.68 23.32
C ARG A 146 -32.58 5.50 23.73
N LEU A 147 -32.58 6.03 24.94
CA LEU A 147 -31.46 6.76 25.52
C LEU A 147 -30.27 5.84 25.73
N PHE A 148 -30.49 4.60 26.20
CA PHE A 148 -29.45 3.59 26.36
C PHE A 148 -28.80 3.20 25.03
N GLY A 149 -29.58 3.00 23.97
CA GLY A 149 -29.05 2.77 22.62
C GLY A 149 -28.09 3.88 22.17
N LEU A 150 -28.48 5.13 22.42
CA LEU A 150 -27.66 6.30 22.08
C LEU A 150 -26.39 6.40 22.94
N TRP A 151 -26.48 6.10 24.24
CA TRP A 151 -25.37 6.08 25.18
C TRP A 151 -24.31 5.02 24.86
N ILE A 152 -24.69 3.91 24.26
CA ILE A 152 -23.76 2.84 23.85
C ILE A 152 -23.16 3.14 22.48
N THR A 153 -23.97 3.60 21.52
CA THR A 153 -23.53 3.77 20.13
C THR A 153 -22.65 5.01 19.92
N LEU A 154 -22.96 6.12 20.61
CA LEU A 154 -22.23 7.38 20.43
C LEU A 154 -20.75 7.31 20.87
N PRO A 155 -20.42 6.80 22.09
CA PRO A 155 -19.03 6.64 22.50
C PRO A 155 -18.26 5.64 21.61
N ALA A 156 -18.93 4.58 21.15
CA ALA A 156 -18.33 3.62 20.24
C ALA A 156 -17.91 4.26 18.91
N PHE A 157 -18.80 5.00 18.32
CA PHE A 157 -18.52 5.74 17.09
C PHE A 157 -17.37 6.73 17.28
N LEU A 158 -17.38 7.47 18.41
CA LEU A 158 -16.33 8.42 18.76
C LEU A 158 -14.96 7.72 18.89
N MET A 159 -14.90 6.59 19.59
CA MET A 159 -13.67 5.80 19.77
C MET A 159 -13.13 5.26 18.45
N ILE A 160 -13.99 4.75 17.56
CA ILE A 160 -13.59 4.30 16.23
C ILE A 160 -13.04 5.48 15.42
N MET A 161 -13.70 6.63 15.45
CA MET A 161 -13.23 7.83 14.75
C MET A 161 -11.85 8.28 15.23
N ILE A 162 -11.65 8.33 16.56
CA ILE A 162 -10.35 8.68 17.17
C ILE A 162 -9.29 7.66 16.75
N ALA A 163 -9.58 6.36 16.81
CA ALA A 163 -8.67 5.30 16.42
C ALA A 163 -8.24 5.43 14.95
N ILE A 164 -9.16 5.72 14.03
CA ILE A 164 -8.86 5.93 12.62
C ILE A 164 -7.95 7.14 12.41
N ILE A 165 -8.24 8.27 13.07
CA ILE A 165 -7.42 9.50 12.98
C ILE A 165 -6.01 9.22 13.52
N PHE A 166 -5.92 8.58 14.67
CA PHE A 166 -4.63 8.25 15.30
C PHE A 166 -3.78 7.32 14.42
N LEU A 167 -4.39 6.26 13.89
CA LEU A 167 -3.72 5.32 13.01
C LEU A 167 -3.21 6.00 11.72
N LYS A 168 -4.05 6.87 11.14
CA LYS A 168 -3.67 7.64 9.94
C LYS A 168 -2.49 8.57 10.22
N ASN A 169 -2.47 9.20 11.39
CA ASN A 169 -1.39 10.09 11.78
C ASN A 169 -0.08 9.35 12.08
N GLN A 170 -0.14 8.12 12.57
CA GLN A 170 1.07 7.30 12.81
C GLN A 170 1.62 6.63 11.55
N THR A 171 0.74 6.12 10.66
CA THR A 171 1.19 5.37 9.48
C THR A 171 1.73 6.26 8.36
N ARG A 172 1.21 7.47 8.19
CA ARG A 172 1.66 8.40 7.14
C ARG A 172 3.15 8.71 7.18
N PRO A 173 3.75 9.07 8.34
CA PRO A 173 5.18 9.35 8.42
C PRO A 173 6.07 8.14 8.11
N ILE A 174 5.65 6.93 8.50
CA ILE A 174 6.37 5.69 8.20
C ILE A 174 6.39 5.43 6.69
N ILE A 175 5.24 5.59 6.02
CA ILE A 175 5.15 5.43 4.56
C ILE A 175 6.04 6.45 3.86
N LYS A 176 6.01 7.73 4.29
CA LYS A 176 6.89 8.76 3.72
C LYS A 176 8.37 8.44 3.90
N LEU A 177 8.76 7.88 5.06
CA LEU A 177 10.14 7.46 5.30
C LEU A 177 10.53 6.29 4.37
N ALA A 178 9.63 5.31 4.20
CA ALA A 178 9.87 4.18 3.29
C ALA A 178 9.99 4.64 1.83
N GLU A 179 9.07 5.49 1.36
CA GLU A 179 9.10 6.09 0.02
C GLU A 179 10.39 6.91 -0.21
N ALA A 180 10.82 7.70 0.80
CA ALA A 180 12.07 8.47 0.73
C ALA A 180 13.29 7.53 0.68
N SER A 181 13.29 6.44 1.44
CA SER A 181 14.37 5.45 1.43
C SER A 181 14.45 4.72 0.09
N GLU A 182 13.32 4.34 -0.49
CA GLU A 182 13.25 3.71 -1.81
C GLU A 182 13.76 4.65 -2.91
N LYS A 183 13.27 5.89 -2.94
CA LYS A 183 13.72 6.91 -3.90
C LYS A 183 15.22 7.17 -3.81
N PHE A 184 15.73 7.32 -2.58
CA PHE A 184 17.16 7.49 -2.35
C PHE A 184 17.97 6.28 -2.82
N GLY A 185 17.47 5.05 -2.59
CA GLY A 185 18.08 3.81 -3.09
C GLY A 185 18.13 3.71 -4.62
N LYS A 186 17.12 4.27 -5.31
CA LYS A 186 17.07 4.39 -6.78
C LYS A 186 17.95 5.55 -7.31
N GLY A 187 18.59 6.33 -6.44
CA GLY A 187 19.41 7.48 -6.81
C GLY A 187 18.60 8.70 -7.25
N GLU A 188 17.30 8.74 -6.94
CA GLU A 188 16.44 9.88 -7.20
C GLU A 188 16.74 11.03 -6.22
N ASP A 189 16.63 12.27 -6.70
CA ASP A 189 16.83 13.44 -5.83
C ASP A 189 15.63 13.63 -4.90
N LEU A 190 15.90 13.69 -3.61
CA LEU A 190 14.92 14.01 -2.59
C LEU A 190 15.02 15.50 -2.25
N GLU A 191 14.28 16.36 -2.95
CA GLU A 191 14.36 17.81 -2.78
C GLU A 191 14.11 18.26 -1.34
N GLU A 192 13.11 17.71 -0.62
CA GLU A 192 12.87 18.02 0.79
C GLU A 192 12.24 16.82 1.56
N PHE A 193 13.05 16.01 2.19
CA PHE A 193 12.55 15.07 3.18
C PHE A 193 12.47 15.76 4.55
N ARG A 194 11.22 15.97 5.05
CA ARG A 194 10.99 16.55 6.39
C ARG A 194 10.48 15.47 7.34
N PRO A 195 11.30 15.02 8.30
CA PRO A 195 10.89 14.05 9.31
C PRO A 195 9.69 14.53 10.11
N SER A 196 8.64 13.71 10.20
CA SER A 196 7.38 14.04 10.89
C SER A 196 6.83 12.84 11.66
N GLY A 197 5.79 13.04 12.48
CA GLY A 197 5.11 11.98 13.23
C GLY A 197 5.53 11.89 14.69
N ALA A 198 5.28 10.73 15.33
CA ALA A 198 5.67 10.45 16.71
C ALA A 198 7.18 10.59 16.90
N LEU A 199 7.60 10.78 18.16
CA LEU A 199 8.99 11.09 18.50
C LEU A 199 9.98 10.08 17.93
N GLU A 200 9.67 8.79 18.03
CA GLU A 200 10.51 7.68 17.58
C GLU A 200 10.63 7.67 16.04
N ILE A 201 9.52 7.84 15.35
CA ILE A 201 9.47 7.88 13.87
C ILE A 201 10.20 9.11 13.35
N ARG A 202 9.98 10.25 13.99
CA ARG A 202 10.67 11.50 13.64
C ARG A 202 12.18 11.38 13.87
N LYS A 203 12.61 10.73 14.97
CA LYS A 203 14.02 10.46 15.24
C LYS A 203 14.62 9.53 14.16
N ALA A 204 13.93 8.44 13.82
CA ALA A 204 14.36 7.56 12.73
C ALA A 204 14.49 8.30 11.39
N GLY A 205 13.53 9.17 11.06
CA GLY A 205 13.60 10.02 9.88
C GLY A 205 14.75 11.02 9.89
N GLN A 206 15.08 11.58 11.06
CA GLN A 206 16.25 12.48 11.22
C GLN A 206 17.57 11.73 11.03
N GLU A 207 17.71 10.53 11.59
CA GLU A 207 18.91 9.72 11.39
C GLU A 207 19.06 9.24 9.95
N PHE A 208 17.94 8.89 9.27
CA PHE A 208 17.95 8.63 7.83
C PHE A 208 18.44 9.85 7.03
N ASP A 209 17.94 11.06 7.31
CA ASP A 209 18.36 12.27 6.60
C ASP A 209 19.84 12.61 6.85
N LYS A 210 20.34 12.41 8.07
CA LYS A 210 21.77 12.54 8.41
C LYS A 210 22.62 11.54 7.62
N MET A 211 22.20 10.29 7.55
CA MET A 211 22.87 9.24 6.79
C MET A 211 22.89 9.59 5.30
N ARG A 212 21.75 9.97 4.72
CA ARG A 212 21.63 10.43 3.33
C ARG A 212 22.61 11.57 3.03
N LYS A 213 22.58 12.63 3.85
CA LYS A 213 23.47 13.79 3.68
C LYS A 213 24.95 13.41 3.78
N ARG A 214 25.28 12.45 4.65
CA ARG A 214 26.67 11.95 4.76
C ARG A 214 27.09 11.20 3.51
N ILE A 215 26.25 10.31 3.01
CA ILE A 215 26.52 9.56 1.75
C ILE A 215 26.73 10.52 0.58
N LEU A 216 25.79 11.47 0.39
CA LEU A 216 25.91 12.47 -0.69
C LEU A 216 27.17 13.30 -0.55
N ARG A 217 27.55 13.70 0.65
CA ARG A 217 28.81 14.45 0.90
C ARG A 217 30.02 13.62 0.51
N HIS A 218 30.07 12.34 0.88
CA HIS A 218 31.18 11.44 0.51
C HIS A 218 31.24 11.24 -1.02
N LEU A 219 30.11 11.07 -1.68
CA LEU A 219 30.09 10.96 -3.16
C LEU A 219 30.59 12.24 -3.83
N ASN A 220 30.13 13.40 -3.38
CA ASN A 220 30.59 14.69 -3.90
C ASN A 220 32.10 14.92 -3.66
N GLN A 221 32.56 14.66 -2.44
CA GLN A 221 33.96 14.80 -2.08
C GLN A 221 34.86 13.87 -2.91
N ARG A 222 34.43 12.61 -3.14
CA ARG A 222 35.10 11.68 -4.02
C ARG A 222 35.16 12.21 -5.46
N SER A 223 34.06 12.76 -5.97
CA SER A 223 33.98 13.33 -7.32
C SER A 223 34.90 14.56 -7.49
N GLU A 224 34.93 15.45 -6.48
CA GLU A 224 35.81 16.64 -6.48
C GLU A 224 37.30 16.26 -6.44
N MET A 225 37.66 15.30 -5.56
CA MET A 225 39.03 14.80 -5.45
C MET A 225 39.50 14.22 -6.79
N LEU A 226 38.65 13.39 -7.43
CA LEU A 226 39.00 12.78 -8.70
C LEU A 226 39.11 13.82 -9.84
N SER A 227 38.27 14.83 -9.84
CA SER A 227 38.39 15.95 -10.78
C SER A 227 39.72 16.72 -10.61
N GLY A 228 40.15 16.94 -9.36
CA GLY A 228 41.43 17.54 -9.03
C GLY A 228 42.61 16.69 -9.52
N ILE A 229 42.60 15.38 -9.22
CA ILE A 229 43.64 14.45 -9.67
C ILE A 229 43.71 14.41 -11.21
N SER A 230 42.56 14.50 -11.91
CA SER A 230 42.53 14.59 -13.38
C SER A 230 43.33 15.75 -13.92
N HIS A 231 43.07 16.90 -13.36
CA HIS A 231 43.76 18.15 -13.78
C HIS A 231 45.26 18.03 -13.53
N ASP A 232 45.63 17.52 -12.34
CA ASP A 232 47.04 17.45 -11.93
C ASP A 232 47.85 16.41 -12.70
N LEU A 233 47.19 15.32 -13.16
CA LEU A 233 47.84 14.30 -14.02
C LEU A 233 47.87 14.69 -15.50
N ARG A 234 46.94 15.50 -15.99
CA ARG A 234 46.94 15.96 -17.40
C ARG A 234 48.14 16.89 -17.69
N THR A 235 48.51 17.71 -16.73
CA THR A 235 49.65 18.66 -16.88
C THR A 235 50.99 17.95 -17.16
N PRO A 236 51.43 16.95 -16.38
CA PRO A 236 52.68 16.21 -16.69
C PRO A 236 52.60 15.40 -17.97
N LEU A 237 51.41 14.79 -18.28
CA LEU A 237 51.24 14.08 -19.56
C LEU A 237 51.40 15.00 -20.77
N THR A 238 50.82 16.19 -20.73
CA THR A 238 50.99 17.20 -21.78
C THR A 238 52.47 17.61 -21.91
N ARG A 239 53.20 17.76 -20.81
CA ARG A 239 54.62 18.08 -20.80
C ARG A 239 55.44 16.98 -21.44
N ILE A 240 55.15 15.71 -21.13
CA ILE A 240 55.80 14.54 -21.75
C ILE A 240 55.56 14.54 -23.27
N LYS A 241 54.30 14.76 -23.73
CA LYS A 241 53.97 14.86 -25.15
C LYS A 241 54.79 15.93 -25.88
N LEU A 242 54.94 17.10 -25.26
CA LEU A 242 55.76 18.19 -25.83
C LEU A 242 57.23 17.78 -25.91
N GLN A 243 57.76 17.10 -24.90
CA GLN A 243 59.16 16.60 -24.93
C GLN A 243 59.36 15.53 -26.00
N LEU A 244 58.39 14.63 -26.16
CA LEU A 244 58.44 13.59 -27.21
C LEU A 244 58.45 14.16 -28.63
N ALA A 245 57.67 15.27 -28.83
CA ALA A 245 57.67 15.98 -30.13
C ALA A 245 59.03 16.59 -30.49
N MET A 246 59.95 16.77 -29.52
CA MET A 246 61.29 17.32 -29.75
C MET A 246 62.37 16.22 -30.02
N ILE A 247 62.01 14.91 -29.91
CA ILE A 247 62.91 13.81 -30.18
C ILE A 247 63.10 13.66 -31.69
N LYS A 248 64.36 13.53 -32.14
CA LYS A 248 64.71 13.41 -33.56
C LYS A 248 64.44 12.02 -34.15
N ASP A 249 64.36 10.98 -33.33
CA ASP A 249 64.00 9.64 -33.75
C ASP A 249 62.50 9.49 -33.86
N GLU A 250 61.96 9.57 -35.08
CA GLU A 250 60.53 9.55 -35.38
C GLU A 250 59.86 8.24 -34.91
N ASN A 251 60.54 7.04 -35.04
CA ASN A 251 59.98 5.77 -34.66
C ASN A 251 59.83 5.64 -33.12
N LEU A 252 60.83 6.13 -32.39
CA LEU A 252 60.82 6.11 -30.93
C LEU A 252 59.79 7.13 -30.40
N SER A 253 59.79 8.34 -31.02
CA SER A 253 58.81 9.38 -30.67
C SER A 253 57.38 8.93 -30.88
N GLN A 254 57.04 8.29 -32.01
CA GLN A 254 55.71 7.75 -32.30
C GLN A 254 55.28 6.67 -31.32
N LYS A 255 56.14 5.69 -30.97
CA LYS A 255 55.82 4.67 -29.98
C LYS A 255 55.53 5.27 -28.61
N LEU A 256 56.41 6.11 -28.10
CA LEU A 256 56.25 6.73 -26.79
C LEU A 256 55.03 7.68 -26.74
N SER A 257 54.73 8.39 -27.84
CA SER A 257 53.55 9.24 -27.95
C SER A 257 52.27 8.41 -27.90
N SER A 258 52.25 7.27 -28.58
CA SER A 258 51.11 6.28 -28.49
C SER A 258 50.90 5.77 -27.09
N ASP A 259 51.96 5.48 -26.33
CA ASP A 259 51.86 5.04 -24.94
C ASP A 259 51.29 6.12 -24.02
N VAL A 260 51.71 7.37 -24.22
CA VAL A 260 51.21 8.52 -23.48
C VAL A 260 49.75 8.84 -23.85
N ASP A 261 49.35 8.68 -25.11
CA ASP A 261 47.94 8.83 -25.54
C ASP A 261 47.07 7.71 -24.89
N GLU A 262 47.60 6.52 -24.79
CA GLU A 262 46.92 5.42 -24.07
C GLU A 262 46.79 5.68 -22.57
N MET A 263 47.83 6.23 -21.93
CA MET A 263 47.75 6.66 -20.51
C MET A 263 46.71 7.73 -20.30
N GLU A 264 46.65 8.75 -21.20
CA GLU A 264 45.65 9.81 -21.12
C GLU A 264 44.24 9.28 -21.30
N LYS A 265 44.04 8.34 -22.22
CA LYS A 265 42.76 7.66 -22.42
C LYS A 265 42.36 6.86 -21.18
N MET A 266 43.27 6.06 -20.61
CA MET A 266 43.02 5.32 -19.39
C MET A 266 42.62 6.22 -18.22
N LEU A 267 43.33 7.32 -18.06
CA LEU A 267 43.04 8.32 -17.04
C LEU A 267 41.63 8.91 -17.20
N ASN A 268 41.27 9.33 -18.42
CA ASN A 268 39.97 9.88 -18.72
C ASN A 268 38.82 8.83 -18.49
N GLU A 269 38.99 7.59 -18.90
CA GLU A 269 38.03 6.50 -18.64
C GLU A 269 37.86 6.23 -17.13
N TYR A 270 39.00 6.21 -16.37
CA TYR A 270 38.95 6.03 -14.91
C TYR A 270 38.22 7.16 -14.19
N LEU A 271 38.51 8.40 -14.60
CA LEU A 271 37.86 9.57 -14.01
C LEU A 271 36.39 9.66 -14.35
N GLN A 272 36.01 9.26 -15.54
CA GLN A 272 34.62 9.12 -15.92
C GLN A 272 33.91 8.02 -15.10
N PHE A 273 34.58 6.88 -14.86
CA PHE A 273 34.06 5.82 -14.00
C PHE A 273 33.80 6.33 -12.58
N ALA A 274 34.76 7.01 -12.01
CA ALA A 274 34.74 7.45 -10.63
C ALA A 274 33.84 8.68 -10.36
N SER A 275 33.52 9.48 -11.41
CA SER A 275 32.63 10.65 -11.32
C SER A 275 31.15 10.33 -11.57
N THR A 276 30.81 9.07 -11.81
CA THR A 276 29.43 8.65 -12.15
C THR A 276 28.46 8.93 -11.00
N GLY A 277 27.48 9.81 -11.20
CA GLY A 277 26.25 9.86 -10.43
C GLY A 277 25.95 11.09 -9.56
N ALA A 278 26.88 12.03 -9.36
CA ALA A 278 26.67 13.10 -8.35
C ALA A 278 25.92 14.37 -8.85
N LYS A 279 25.77 14.57 -10.16
CA LYS A 279 25.25 15.87 -10.72
C LYS A 279 24.11 15.73 -11.74
N ASP A 280 23.78 14.55 -12.21
CA ASP A 280 22.78 14.39 -13.27
C ASP A 280 21.35 14.37 -12.68
N LYS A 281 20.52 15.31 -13.13
CA LYS A 281 19.11 15.37 -12.74
C LYS A 281 18.30 14.27 -13.44
N THR A 282 17.34 13.74 -12.73
CA THR A 282 16.33 12.85 -13.30
C THR A 282 15.31 13.67 -14.09
N GLU A 283 15.08 13.30 -15.34
CA GLU A 283 14.12 13.95 -16.25
C GLU A 283 13.39 12.91 -17.08
N THR A 284 12.21 13.25 -17.56
CA THR A 284 11.44 12.40 -18.48
C THR A 284 11.84 12.73 -19.92
N PHE A 285 12.29 11.73 -20.68
CA PHE A 285 12.73 11.88 -22.06
C PHE A 285 12.33 10.68 -22.91
N ASP A 286 12.32 10.83 -24.23
CA ASP A 286 12.13 9.74 -25.19
C ASP A 286 13.45 8.97 -25.35
N ILE A 287 13.50 7.73 -24.76
CA ILE A 287 14.71 6.91 -24.80
C ILE A 287 14.97 6.35 -26.19
N SER A 288 13.91 6.11 -26.99
CA SER A 288 14.04 5.62 -28.37
C SER A 288 14.67 6.67 -29.28
N GLU A 289 14.23 7.92 -29.17
CA GLU A 289 14.79 9.06 -29.91
C GLU A 289 16.26 9.27 -29.52
N GLN A 290 16.54 9.25 -28.21
CA GLN A 290 17.92 9.44 -27.71
C GLN A 290 18.88 8.35 -28.22
N ILE A 291 18.48 7.07 -28.21
CA ILE A 291 19.30 5.97 -28.70
C ILE A 291 19.45 6.07 -30.22
N SER A 292 18.39 6.46 -30.92
CA SER A 292 18.44 6.70 -32.37
C SER A 292 19.48 7.79 -32.73
N ASP A 293 19.44 8.92 -32.01
CA ASP A 293 20.41 10.00 -32.20
C ASP A 293 21.84 9.57 -31.91
N LEU A 294 22.03 8.76 -30.86
CA LEU A 294 23.34 8.22 -30.53
C LEU A 294 23.86 7.30 -31.64
N ILE A 295 23.04 6.40 -32.17
CA ILE A 295 23.43 5.51 -33.27
C ILE A 295 23.78 6.29 -34.54
N ASN A 296 23.00 7.31 -34.85
CA ASN A 296 23.22 8.14 -36.05
C ASN A 296 24.57 8.85 -36.01
N LYS A 297 25.10 9.21 -34.82
CA LYS A 297 26.44 9.83 -34.68
C LYS A 297 27.61 8.94 -35.10
N TYR A 298 27.40 7.61 -35.07
CA TYR A 298 28.46 6.68 -35.50
C TYR A 298 28.65 6.61 -37.01
N GLU A 299 27.67 7.11 -37.82
CA GLU A 299 27.68 7.05 -39.28
C GLU A 299 28.07 5.66 -39.84
N ASN A 300 27.76 4.59 -39.05
CA ASN A 300 28.15 3.24 -39.36
C ASN A 300 26.93 2.44 -39.86
N PRO A 301 26.89 2.03 -41.15
CA PRO A 301 25.75 1.29 -41.72
C PRO A 301 25.54 -0.12 -41.13
N ASN A 302 26.53 -0.63 -40.39
CA ASN A 302 26.45 -1.96 -39.79
C ASN A 302 25.73 -1.97 -38.44
N ILE A 303 25.29 -0.80 -37.93
CA ILE A 303 24.45 -0.72 -36.75
C ILE A 303 22.99 -0.76 -37.17
N ILE A 304 22.29 -1.84 -36.83
CA ILE A 304 20.89 -2.05 -37.16
C ILE A 304 20.01 -1.61 -35.99
N LYS A 305 18.99 -0.81 -36.30
CA LYS A 305 17.99 -0.40 -35.32
C LYS A 305 16.76 -1.32 -35.46
N ASP A 306 16.36 -1.96 -34.35
CA ASP A 306 15.17 -2.81 -34.26
C ASP A 306 14.20 -2.25 -33.22
N PHE A 307 13.75 -1.01 -33.46
CA PHE A 307 12.71 -0.35 -32.67
C PHE A 307 12.14 0.84 -33.45
N ASN A 308 10.80 1.07 -33.32
CA ASN A 308 10.11 2.17 -33.96
C ASN A 308 9.21 2.96 -32.99
N ASP A 309 8.87 2.39 -31.84
CA ASP A 309 7.95 3.00 -30.91
C ASP A 309 8.65 4.06 -30.04
N ARG A 310 7.93 5.14 -29.75
CA ARG A 310 8.38 6.13 -28.77
C ARG A 310 8.16 5.59 -27.36
N ILE A 311 9.21 5.57 -26.57
CA ILE A 311 9.17 5.11 -25.19
C ILE A 311 9.71 6.20 -24.28
N TYR A 312 8.84 6.73 -23.41
CA TYR A 312 9.24 7.74 -22.42
C TYR A 312 9.78 7.06 -21.17
N TYR A 313 10.93 7.49 -20.73
CA TYR A 313 11.59 7.00 -19.53
C TYR A 313 11.93 8.15 -18.59
N ASN A 314 11.76 7.90 -17.27
CA ASN A 314 12.12 8.87 -16.24
C ASN A 314 13.46 8.46 -15.61
N GLY A 315 14.53 9.13 -15.98
CA GLY A 315 15.88 8.75 -15.54
C GLY A 315 16.91 9.84 -15.81
N ARG A 316 18.19 9.52 -15.53
CA ARG A 316 19.31 10.43 -15.77
C ARG A 316 19.80 10.27 -17.20
N LYS A 317 19.30 11.12 -18.08
CA LYS A 317 19.49 11.08 -19.54
C LYS A 317 20.95 10.89 -19.96
N ASN A 318 21.88 11.67 -19.37
CA ASN A 318 23.31 11.60 -19.73
C ASN A 318 23.94 10.26 -19.31
N LEU A 319 23.55 9.71 -18.18
CA LEU A 319 24.07 8.41 -17.73
C LEU A 319 23.58 7.27 -18.62
N ILE A 320 22.29 7.27 -18.98
CA ILE A 320 21.75 6.26 -19.92
C ILE A 320 22.46 6.36 -21.26
N ASN A 321 22.65 7.58 -21.79
CA ASN A 321 23.38 7.80 -23.03
C ASN A 321 24.80 7.21 -22.96
N ARG A 322 25.48 7.43 -21.84
CA ARG A 322 26.81 6.88 -21.59
C ARG A 322 26.83 5.35 -21.48
N CYS A 323 25.81 4.79 -20.81
CA CYS A 323 25.66 3.33 -20.74
C CYS A 323 25.56 2.70 -22.12
N ILE A 324 24.62 3.19 -22.93
CA ILE A 324 24.40 2.69 -24.30
C ILE A 324 25.64 2.90 -25.18
N ASN A 325 26.30 4.07 -25.08
CA ASN A 325 27.53 4.34 -25.82
C ASN A 325 28.62 3.32 -25.48
N ASN A 326 28.87 3.03 -24.21
CA ASN A 326 29.84 2.04 -23.77
C ASN A 326 29.55 0.64 -24.31
N LEU A 327 28.27 0.25 -24.36
CA LEU A 327 27.86 -1.06 -24.89
C LEU A 327 28.05 -1.12 -26.41
N ILE A 328 27.65 -0.08 -27.15
CA ILE A 328 27.84 0.00 -28.61
C ILE A 328 29.33 0.02 -28.97
N GLU A 329 30.13 0.86 -28.29
CA GLU A 329 31.60 0.92 -28.54
C GLU A 329 32.27 -0.43 -28.26
N ASN A 330 31.84 -1.14 -27.20
CA ASN A 330 32.37 -2.46 -26.91
C ASN A 330 32.02 -3.46 -28.03
N SER A 331 30.77 -3.46 -28.51
CA SER A 331 30.36 -4.33 -29.62
C SER A 331 31.11 -4.01 -30.92
N LEU A 332 31.21 -2.74 -31.32
CA LEU A 332 31.89 -2.31 -32.53
C LEU A 332 33.39 -2.60 -32.51
N LYS A 333 33.98 -2.73 -31.33
CA LYS A 333 35.40 -3.06 -31.17
C LYS A 333 35.71 -4.51 -31.58
N PHE A 334 34.78 -5.42 -31.35
CA PHE A 334 35.00 -6.87 -31.54
C PHE A 334 34.16 -7.45 -32.67
N ALA A 335 33.16 -6.73 -33.17
CA ALA A 335 32.17 -7.15 -34.14
C ALA A 335 32.15 -6.26 -35.37
N LYS A 336 31.58 -6.78 -36.47
CA LYS A 336 31.32 -6.02 -37.68
C LYS A 336 29.86 -5.55 -37.74
N LYS A 337 28.94 -6.34 -37.19
CA LYS A 337 27.50 -6.08 -37.19
C LYS A 337 26.99 -5.95 -35.75
N VAL A 338 26.24 -4.89 -35.48
CA VAL A 338 25.61 -4.64 -34.16
C VAL A 338 24.14 -4.36 -34.37
N GLU A 339 23.29 -4.97 -33.60
CA GLU A 339 21.84 -4.68 -33.58
C GLU A 339 21.47 -4.12 -32.22
N VAL A 340 20.69 -3.05 -32.20
CA VAL A 340 20.12 -2.45 -31.01
C VAL A 340 18.61 -2.60 -31.07
N LYS A 341 18.04 -3.28 -30.07
CA LYS A 341 16.62 -3.56 -29.92
C LYS A 341 16.08 -2.92 -28.67
N ILE A 342 14.90 -2.31 -28.72
CA ILE A 342 14.20 -1.75 -27.56
C ILE A 342 12.81 -2.37 -27.50
N GLU A 343 12.46 -2.91 -26.36
CA GLU A 343 11.15 -3.50 -26.09
C GLU A 343 10.56 -2.96 -24.78
N LYS A 344 9.27 -2.61 -24.81
CA LYS A 344 8.53 -2.25 -23.62
C LYS A 344 7.84 -3.50 -23.06
N GLN A 345 8.18 -3.90 -21.85
CA GLN A 345 7.46 -4.91 -21.08
C GLN A 345 6.60 -4.22 -19.99
N GLN A 346 5.70 -4.98 -19.32
CA GLN A 346 4.69 -4.41 -18.41
C GLN A 346 5.27 -3.41 -17.40
N ASP A 347 6.39 -3.75 -16.75
CA ASP A 347 6.99 -2.92 -15.68
C ASP A 347 8.42 -2.43 -16.02
N ASN A 348 8.98 -2.85 -17.17
CA ASN A 348 10.38 -2.58 -17.53
C ASN A 348 10.54 -2.20 -19.00
N ILE A 349 11.60 -1.46 -19.31
CA ILE A 349 12.13 -1.27 -20.65
C ILE A 349 13.35 -2.19 -20.80
N ILE A 350 13.34 -3.02 -21.84
CA ILE A 350 14.48 -3.87 -22.19
C ILE A 350 15.19 -3.26 -23.39
N ILE A 351 16.49 -3.02 -23.25
CA ILE A 351 17.37 -2.58 -24.35
C ILE A 351 18.43 -3.65 -24.54
N ALA A 352 18.38 -4.35 -25.68
CA ALA A 352 19.31 -5.40 -26.03
C ALA A 352 20.25 -4.95 -27.14
N ILE A 353 21.56 -5.19 -26.96
CA ILE A 353 22.60 -4.92 -27.93
C ILE A 353 23.25 -6.25 -28.26
N SER A 354 23.08 -6.68 -29.51
CA SER A 354 23.54 -7.98 -30.01
C SER A 354 24.61 -7.77 -31.09
N ASP A 355 25.70 -8.53 -31.02
CA ASP A 355 26.80 -8.43 -31.96
C ASP A 355 27.15 -9.79 -32.65
N ASP A 356 27.93 -9.74 -33.72
CA ASP A 356 28.50 -10.88 -34.45
C ASP A 356 29.97 -11.17 -34.09
N GLY A 357 30.41 -10.71 -32.94
CA GLY A 357 31.77 -10.90 -32.44
C GLY A 357 32.10 -12.34 -32.01
N PRO A 358 33.23 -12.57 -31.37
CA PRO A 358 33.64 -13.90 -30.93
C PRO A 358 32.82 -14.47 -29.79
N GLY A 359 31.93 -13.67 -29.17
CA GLY A 359 31.20 -14.03 -27.98
C GLY A 359 32.07 -14.12 -26.73
N ILE A 360 31.45 -14.49 -25.61
CA ILE A 360 32.11 -14.64 -24.31
C ILE A 360 31.65 -15.98 -23.70
N PRO A 361 32.58 -16.81 -23.12
CA PRO A 361 32.17 -18.00 -22.39
C PRO A 361 31.21 -17.67 -21.22
N GLN A 362 30.22 -18.51 -21.00
CA GLN A 362 29.21 -18.28 -19.96
C GLN A 362 29.80 -18.17 -18.54
N GLU A 363 30.90 -18.90 -18.29
CA GLU A 363 31.64 -18.86 -17.02
C GLU A 363 32.23 -17.48 -16.69
N GLU A 364 32.38 -16.62 -17.70
CA GLU A 364 32.96 -15.28 -17.58
C GLU A 364 31.90 -14.18 -17.36
N TYR A 365 30.63 -14.49 -17.50
CA TYR A 365 29.56 -13.46 -17.41
C TYR A 365 29.55 -12.70 -16.08
N GLU A 366 29.92 -13.34 -14.98
CA GLU A 366 30.03 -12.67 -13.67
C GLU A 366 31.30 -11.82 -13.55
N ASN A 367 32.35 -12.15 -14.31
CA ASN A 367 33.64 -11.49 -14.21
C ASN A 367 33.73 -10.24 -15.09
N ILE A 368 33.08 -10.25 -16.26
CA ILE A 368 33.20 -9.17 -17.26
C ILE A 368 32.65 -7.83 -16.80
N THR A 369 31.82 -7.79 -15.75
CA THR A 369 31.33 -6.57 -15.11
C THR A 369 32.29 -6.03 -14.03
N LYS A 370 33.36 -6.78 -13.69
CA LYS A 370 34.36 -6.30 -12.74
C LYS A 370 35.25 -5.23 -13.39
N PRO A 371 35.54 -4.11 -12.69
CA PRO A 371 36.45 -3.10 -13.22
C PRO A 371 37.83 -3.70 -13.59
N PHE A 372 38.39 -3.25 -14.70
CA PHE A 372 39.70 -3.68 -15.21
C PHE A 372 39.82 -5.14 -15.64
N TYR A 373 38.69 -5.89 -15.66
CA TYR A 373 38.70 -7.28 -16.08
C TYR A 373 38.80 -7.44 -17.61
N LYS A 374 39.65 -8.33 -18.08
CA LYS A 374 39.83 -8.66 -19.51
C LYS A 374 40.01 -10.19 -19.65
N ILE A 375 39.26 -10.82 -20.56
CA ILE A 375 39.25 -12.25 -20.77
C ILE A 375 40.58 -12.71 -21.35
N ASP A 376 41.18 -11.98 -22.31
CA ASP A 376 42.42 -12.33 -23.00
C ASP A 376 43.42 -11.17 -22.98
N LYS A 377 44.54 -11.33 -22.27
CA LYS A 377 45.61 -10.32 -22.23
C LYS A 377 46.34 -10.19 -23.58
N SER A 378 46.48 -11.28 -24.36
CA SER A 378 47.22 -11.30 -25.62
C SER A 378 46.46 -10.69 -26.82
N ARG A 379 45.15 -10.80 -26.86
CA ARG A 379 44.30 -10.16 -27.88
C ARG A 379 44.08 -8.65 -27.63
N SER A 380 44.22 -8.21 -26.39
CA SER A 380 44.02 -6.82 -25.99
C SER A 380 45.17 -5.89 -26.30
N GLU A 381 46.39 -6.41 -26.54
CA GLU A 381 47.56 -5.62 -26.92
C GLU A 381 47.38 -4.88 -28.27
N LYS A 382 46.57 -5.42 -29.19
CA LYS A 382 46.25 -4.77 -30.47
C LYS A 382 45.05 -3.83 -30.46
N LYS A 383 44.20 -3.85 -29.41
CA LYS A 383 43.02 -2.98 -29.29
C LYS A 383 42.94 -2.46 -27.85
N SER A 384 43.55 -1.29 -27.63
CA SER A 384 43.61 -0.58 -26.35
C SER A 384 42.23 -0.39 -25.73
N SER A 385 41.91 -1.13 -24.63
CA SER A 385 40.77 -0.88 -23.79
C SER A 385 41.13 -1.10 -22.34
N VAL A 386 40.66 -0.23 -21.47
CA VAL A 386 40.97 -0.28 -20.02
C VAL A 386 40.19 -1.36 -19.27
N GLY A 387 39.11 -1.87 -19.86
CA GLY A 387 38.23 -2.87 -19.23
C GLY A 387 37.21 -2.21 -18.25
N LEU A 388 36.83 -1.00 -18.50
CA LEU A 388 35.87 -0.23 -17.67
C LEU A 388 34.49 -0.10 -18.31
N GLY A 389 34.33 -0.31 -19.63
CA GLY A 389 33.07 -0.02 -20.33
C GLY A 389 31.87 -0.79 -19.79
N LEU A 390 32.02 -2.13 -19.61
CA LEU A 390 30.94 -2.98 -19.09
C LEU A 390 30.65 -2.73 -17.60
N SER A 391 31.69 -2.45 -16.79
CA SER A 391 31.49 -2.10 -15.38
C SER A 391 30.74 -0.76 -15.23
N ILE A 392 31.09 0.24 -16.06
CA ILE A 392 30.36 1.53 -16.10
C ILE A 392 28.91 1.31 -16.49
N ALA A 393 28.63 0.51 -17.51
CA ALA A 393 27.27 0.19 -17.93
C ALA A 393 26.49 -0.49 -16.81
N SER A 394 27.08 -1.51 -16.14
CA SER A 394 26.49 -2.19 -15.01
C SER A 394 26.16 -1.27 -13.84
N ASP A 395 27.08 -0.37 -13.46
CA ASP A 395 26.87 0.57 -12.36
C ASP A 395 25.77 1.61 -12.68
N ILE A 396 25.71 2.09 -13.93
CA ILE A 396 24.65 3.00 -14.38
C ILE A 396 23.29 2.30 -14.31
N VAL A 397 23.16 1.09 -14.84
CA VAL A 397 21.91 0.32 -14.84
C VAL A 397 21.44 0.05 -13.41
N LYS A 398 22.33 -0.43 -12.53
CA LYS A 398 22.04 -0.64 -11.11
C LYS A 398 21.63 0.63 -10.39
N SER A 399 22.26 1.76 -10.71
CA SER A 399 21.92 3.04 -10.12
C SER A 399 20.54 3.57 -10.55
N HIS A 400 19.92 2.99 -11.57
CA HIS A 400 18.54 3.22 -12.00
C HIS A 400 17.57 2.13 -11.52
N GLY A 401 18.03 1.22 -10.63
CA GLY A 401 17.21 0.11 -10.13
C GLY A 401 17.02 -1.02 -11.15
N GLY A 402 17.78 -1.00 -12.23
CA GLY A 402 17.75 -1.99 -13.30
C GLY A 402 18.75 -3.12 -13.11
N ASP A 403 18.75 -4.05 -14.07
CA ASP A 403 19.69 -5.17 -14.12
C ASP A 403 20.30 -5.34 -15.52
N ILE A 404 21.49 -5.96 -15.59
CA ILE A 404 22.21 -6.25 -16.84
C ILE A 404 22.41 -7.75 -16.96
N THR A 405 22.07 -8.31 -18.12
CA THR A 405 22.19 -9.72 -18.42
C THR A 405 22.98 -9.96 -19.70
N PHE A 406 23.64 -11.12 -19.78
CA PHE A 406 24.46 -11.51 -20.89
C PHE A 406 23.97 -12.84 -21.48
N ALA A 407 23.92 -12.92 -22.81
CA ALA A 407 23.53 -14.11 -23.52
C ALA A 407 24.34 -14.26 -24.82
N LYS A 408 24.19 -15.41 -25.46
CA LYS A 408 24.73 -15.60 -26.79
C LYS A 408 23.84 -14.91 -27.81
N SER A 409 24.41 -14.02 -28.63
CA SER A 409 23.70 -13.33 -29.68
C SER A 409 23.18 -14.29 -30.76
N LYS A 410 22.04 -13.93 -31.39
CA LYS A 410 21.54 -14.61 -32.59
C LYS A 410 22.52 -14.59 -33.80
N PHE A 411 23.46 -13.66 -33.77
CA PHE A 411 24.52 -13.53 -34.78
C PHE A 411 25.81 -14.34 -34.40
N GLY A 412 25.82 -15.03 -33.28
CA GLY A 412 26.93 -15.84 -32.82
C GLY A 412 27.86 -15.18 -31.79
N GLY A 413 27.79 -13.86 -31.63
CA GLY A 413 28.58 -13.07 -30.69
C GLY A 413 27.93 -12.92 -29.30
N LEU A 414 28.05 -11.74 -28.69
CA LEU A 414 27.50 -11.38 -27.37
C LEU A 414 26.20 -10.62 -27.53
N GLU A 415 25.25 -10.95 -26.70
CA GLU A 415 24.07 -10.12 -26.44
C GLU A 415 24.15 -9.57 -25.03
N VAL A 416 24.04 -8.25 -24.91
CA VAL A 416 23.95 -7.54 -23.63
C VAL A 416 22.56 -6.93 -23.53
N ALA A 417 21.75 -7.37 -22.59
CA ALA A 417 20.43 -6.81 -22.35
C ALA A 417 20.39 -6.08 -21.01
N ILE A 418 19.92 -4.85 -21.03
CA ILE A 418 19.66 -4.04 -19.83
C ILE A 418 18.16 -3.93 -19.60
N SER A 419 17.74 -4.10 -18.36
CA SER A 419 16.36 -3.96 -17.91
C SER A 419 16.26 -2.73 -17.01
N LEU A 420 15.43 -1.77 -17.37
CA LEU A 420 15.20 -0.53 -16.61
C LEU A 420 13.76 -0.48 -16.14
N PRO A 421 13.47 -0.35 -14.83
CA PRO A 421 12.12 -0.20 -14.31
C PRO A 421 11.54 1.16 -14.68
N PHE A 422 10.21 1.22 -14.93
CA PHE A 422 9.49 2.46 -15.20
C PHE A 422 9.39 3.38 -13.99
#